data_9445bddef8d3f9978ca7fc7dd3e518b5
#
_entry.id   9445bddef8d3f9978ca7fc7dd3e518b5
#
_cell.length_a   1.000
_cell.length_b   1.000
_cell.length_c   1.000
_cell.angle_alpha   90.00
_cell.angle_beta   90.00
_cell.angle_gamma   90.00
#
_symmetry.space_group_name_H-M   'P 1'
#
loop_
_entity.id
_entity.type
_entity.pdbx_description
1 polymer ?
#
loop_
_entity_poly.entity_id
_entity_poly.type
_entity_poly.pdbx_seq_one_letter_code
_entity_poly.pdbx_strand_id
1 'polypeptide(L)'
;MKKVFVSGCYDLLHSGHVEFFRQASQYGELYVGIGSDSTILEYKHHKTFYPEQERLFMVKSIRYVKDAFINAGSGIMDFVPTVEFLHPDVFVVNEDGSSDTKRKFCEEHGIEYVVLERTPAEGLTARSSTDIKNGTCALPTRLDLAGTWID
;
A
#
# COMPACT_ATOMS: atom_id res chain seq x y z
N MET A 1 14.79 2.21 -17.62
CA MET A 1 13.94 2.90 -16.66
C MET A 1 14.10 2.28 -15.29
N LYS A 2 14.12 3.10 -14.25
CA LYS A 2 14.29 2.60 -12.88
C LYS A 2 13.06 1.80 -12.46
N LYS A 3 13.30 0.80 -11.61
CA LYS A 3 12.22 0.03 -10.98
C LYS A 3 11.98 0.60 -9.59
N VAL A 4 10.73 0.89 -9.29
CA VAL A 4 10.30 1.42 -8.00
C VAL A 4 9.47 0.35 -7.31
N PHE A 5 9.74 0.13 -6.03
CA PHE A 5 9.02 -0.88 -5.26
C PHE A 5 8.32 -0.23 -4.06
N VAL A 6 7.10 -0.65 -3.81
CA VAL A 6 6.35 -0.31 -2.60
C VAL A 6 5.73 -1.59 -2.06
N SER A 7 5.50 -1.63 -0.75
CA SER A 7 4.92 -2.80 -0.09
C SER A 7 3.87 -2.39 0.91
N GLY A 8 2.81 -3.15 1.03
CA GLY A 8 1.74 -2.89 1.98
C GLY A 8 0.65 -3.95 1.93
N CYS A 9 -0.38 -3.76 2.76
CA CYS A 9 -1.51 -4.67 2.82
C CYS A 9 -2.55 -4.38 1.75
N TYR A 10 -2.87 -3.12 1.57
CA TYR A 10 -3.85 -2.63 0.58
C TYR A 10 -5.21 -3.34 0.69
N ASP A 11 -5.66 -3.55 1.92
CA ASP A 11 -6.89 -4.30 2.17
C ASP A 11 -8.14 -3.51 1.76
N LEU A 12 -8.30 -2.30 2.31
CA LEU A 12 -9.38 -1.42 1.91
C LEU A 12 -8.79 -0.29 1.07
N LEU A 13 -8.64 -0.55 -0.22
CA LEU A 13 -8.03 0.38 -1.14
C LEU A 13 -8.89 1.66 -1.24
N HIS A 14 -8.23 2.81 -1.11
CA HIS A 14 -8.91 4.10 -1.17
C HIS A 14 -8.05 5.10 -1.95
N SER A 15 -8.57 6.33 -2.09
CA SER A 15 -7.90 7.36 -2.90
C SER A 15 -6.49 7.67 -2.42
N GLY A 16 -6.24 7.56 -1.12
CA GLY A 16 -4.90 7.79 -0.58
C GLY A 16 -3.87 6.79 -1.10
N HIS A 17 -4.27 5.54 -1.26
CA HIS A 17 -3.39 4.52 -1.84
C HIS A 17 -3.09 4.84 -3.31
N VAL A 18 -4.12 5.24 -4.06
CA VAL A 18 -3.94 5.56 -5.47
C VAL A 18 -3.01 6.76 -5.64
N GLU A 19 -3.18 7.78 -4.80
CA GLU A 19 -2.31 8.96 -4.84
C GLU A 19 -0.87 8.59 -4.48
N PHE A 20 -0.68 7.71 -3.48
CA PHE A 20 0.64 7.22 -3.13
C PHE A 20 1.30 6.51 -4.33
N PHE A 21 0.54 5.66 -5.02
CA PHE A 21 1.05 4.98 -6.21
C PHE A 21 1.40 5.97 -7.31
N ARG A 22 0.57 7.00 -7.50
CA ARG A 22 0.86 8.03 -8.50
C ARG A 22 2.18 8.72 -8.21
N GLN A 23 2.40 9.12 -6.95
CA GLN A 23 3.64 9.77 -6.55
C GLN A 23 4.84 8.84 -6.69
N ALA A 24 4.70 7.59 -6.24
CA ALA A 24 5.77 6.62 -6.35
C ALA A 24 6.14 6.34 -7.81
N SER A 25 5.15 6.30 -8.70
CA SER A 25 5.38 6.01 -10.12
C SER A 25 6.19 7.10 -10.82
N GLN A 26 6.33 8.26 -10.20
CA GLN A 26 7.16 9.33 -10.76
C GLN A 26 8.66 9.03 -10.68
N TYR A 27 9.05 8.08 -9.84
CA TYR A 27 10.44 7.66 -9.71
C TYR A 27 10.83 6.59 -10.72
N GLY A 28 9.87 5.97 -11.38
CA GLY A 28 10.13 4.93 -12.38
C GLY A 28 8.94 4.00 -12.54
N GLU A 29 9.19 2.80 -13.06
CA GLU A 29 8.16 1.78 -13.19
C GLU A 29 7.81 1.21 -11.82
N LEU A 30 6.53 1.31 -11.43
CA LEU A 30 6.08 0.95 -10.09
C LEU A 30 5.69 -0.53 -10.01
N TYR A 31 6.30 -1.22 -9.07
CA TYR A 31 5.98 -2.60 -8.71
C TYR A 31 5.51 -2.63 -7.26
N VAL A 32 4.45 -3.38 -6.99
CA VAL A 32 3.81 -3.41 -5.67
C VAL A 32 3.88 -4.80 -5.08
N GLY A 33 4.39 -4.90 -3.85
CA GLY A 33 4.35 -6.12 -3.06
C GLY A 33 3.16 -6.06 -2.11
N ILE A 34 2.37 -7.12 -2.09
CA ILE A 34 1.14 -7.17 -1.30
C ILE A 34 1.30 -8.21 -0.21
N GLY A 35 0.99 -7.84 1.04
CA GLY A 35 1.05 -8.76 2.16
C GLY A 35 0.07 -9.92 1.97
N SER A 36 0.54 -11.14 2.23
CA SER A 36 -0.32 -12.33 2.13
C SER A 36 -1.33 -12.35 3.28
N ASP A 37 -2.43 -13.07 3.07
CA ASP A 37 -3.45 -13.21 4.12
C ASP A 37 -2.85 -13.78 5.41
N SER A 38 -2.00 -14.78 5.29
CA SER A 38 -1.38 -15.42 6.47
C SER A 38 -0.45 -14.45 7.21
N THR A 39 0.34 -13.67 6.48
CA THR A 39 1.23 -12.69 7.11
C THR A 39 0.45 -11.62 7.84
N ILE A 40 -0.62 -11.12 7.24
CA ILE A 40 -1.44 -10.08 7.86
C ILE A 40 -2.14 -10.62 9.10
N LEU A 41 -2.67 -11.83 9.04
CA LEU A 41 -3.31 -12.46 10.19
C LEU A 41 -2.31 -12.64 11.34
N GLU A 42 -1.11 -13.11 11.03
CA GLU A 42 -0.07 -13.32 12.03
C GLU A 42 0.40 -12.00 12.65
N TYR A 43 0.61 -11.00 11.83
CA TYR A 43 1.17 -9.72 12.26
C TYR A 43 0.13 -8.80 12.93
N LYS A 44 -1.06 -8.70 12.33
CA LYS A 44 -2.09 -7.77 12.82
C LYS A 44 -3.16 -8.45 13.65
N HIS A 45 -3.13 -9.78 13.75
CA HIS A 45 -4.03 -10.58 14.58
C HIS A 45 -5.50 -10.47 14.15
N HIS A 46 -5.75 -10.16 12.87
CA HIS A 46 -7.10 -10.18 12.32
C HIS A 46 -7.04 -10.52 10.83
N LYS A 47 -8.16 -11.05 10.32
CA LYS A 47 -8.27 -11.36 8.90
C LYS A 47 -8.45 -10.08 8.09
N THR A 48 -8.03 -10.13 6.83
CA THR A 48 -8.29 -9.06 5.89
C THR A 48 -9.77 -9.08 5.49
N PHE A 49 -10.27 -7.93 5.02
CA PHE A 49 -11.61 -7.85 4.44
C PHE A 49 -11.64 -8.52 3.07
N TYR A 50 -10.58 -8.38 2.29
CA TYR A 50 -10.48 -9.00 0.98
C TYR A 50 -9.34 -10.01 0.96
N PRO A 51 -9.56 -11.19 0.35
CA PRO A 51 -8.47 -12.16 0.22
C PRO A 51 -7.35 -11.62 -0.67
N GLU A 52 -6.16 -12.18 -0.50
CA GLU A 52 -4.97 -11.67 -1.18
C GLU A 52 -5.11 -11.62 -2.70
N GLN A 53 -5.80 -12.60 -3.29
CA GLN A 53 -5.97 -12.62 -4.75
C GLN A 53 -6.85 -11.47 -5.23
N GLU A 54 -7.85 -11.09 -4.46
CA GLU A 54 -8.70 -9.95 -4.79
C GLU A 54 -7.93 -8.64 -4.63
N ARG A 55 -7.14 -8.53 -3.57
CA ARG A 55 -6.29 -7.35 -3.35
C ARG A 55 -5.28 -7.20 -4.48
N LEU A 56 -4.69 -8.30 -4.90
CA LEU A 56 -3.77 -8.32 -6.03
C LEU A 56 -4.45 -7.84 -7.31
N PHE A 57 -5.64 -8.35 -7.58
CA PHE A 57 -6.42 -7.94 -8.76
C PHE A 57 -6.69 -6.43 -8.75
N MET A 58 -7.11 -5.89 -7.61
CA MET A 58 -7.41 -4.48 -7.48
C MET A 58 -6.19 -3.60 -7.72
N VAL A 59 -5.06 -3.97 -7.12
CA VAL A 59 -3.82 -3.19 -7.27
C VAL A 59 -3.31 -3.25 -8.70
N LYS A 60 -3.36 -4.41 -9.34
CA LYS A 60 -2.95 -4.54 -10.74
C LYS A 60 -3.78 -3.70 -11.69
N SER A 61 -5.01 -3.36 -11.30
CA SER A 61 -5.93 -2.58 -12.12
C SER A 61 -5.65 -1.07 -12.05
N ILE A 62 -4.77 -0.63 -11.16
CA ILE A 62 -4.44 0.78 -11.01
C ILE A 62 -3.45 1.17 -12.11
N ARG A 63 -3.78 2.21 -12.85
CA ARG A 63 -3.00 2.60 -14.05
C ARG A 63 -1.56 3.00 -13.76
N TYR A 64 -1.24 3.36 -12.52
CA TYR A 64 0.13 3.75 -12.15
C TYR A 64 1.01 2.55 -11.82
N VAL A 65 0.43 1.36 -11.71
CA VAL A 65 1.14 0.14 -11.29
C VAL A 65 1.53 -0.66 -12.52
N LYS A 66 2.83 -0.93 -12.66
CA LYS A 66 3.35 -1.76 -13.75
C LYS A 66 3.01 -3.23 -13.52
N ASP A 67 3.23 -3.70 -12.31
CA ASP A 67 2.88 -5.07 -11.92
C ASP A 67 2.82 -5.16 -10.41
N ALA A 68 2.26 -6.24 -9.90
CA ALA A 68 2.12 -6.46 -8.47
C ALA A 68 2.29 -7.94 -8.15
N PHE A 69 2.75 -8.22 -6.93
CA PHE A 69 3.07 -9.58 -6.48
C PHE A 69 2.61 -9.75 -5.03
N ILE A 70 2.19 -10.96 -4.68
CA ILE A 70 1.96 -11.29 -3.27
C ILE A 70 3.31 -11.63 -2.67
N ASN A 71 3.68 -10.93 -1.58
CA ASN A 71 4.96 -11.17 -0.92
C ASN A 71 5.01 -12.59 -0.35
N ALA A 72 6.10 -13.29 -0.64
CA ALA A 72 6.27 -14.69 -0.22
C ALA A 72 6.86 -14.82 1.18
N GLY A 73 7.39 -13.73 1.75
CA GLY A 73 7.97 -13.75 3.09
C GLY A 73 6.92 -13.65 4.17
N SER A 74 7.37 -13.41 5.39
CA SER A 74 6.48 -13.24 6.55
C SER A 74 7.00 -12.15 7.45
N GLY A 75 6.12 -11.63 8.34
CA GLY A 75 6.48 -10.57 9.27
C GLY A 75 6.59 -9.21 8.60
N ILE A 76 7.25 -8.29 9.30
CA ILE A 76 7.40 -6.90 8.84
C ILE A 76 8.21 -6.83 7.53
N MET A 77 9.15 -7.74 7.36
CA MET A 77 10.04 -7.77 6.21
C MET A 77 9.60 -8.82 5.17
N ASP A 78 8.30 -9.01 5.03
CA ASP A 78 7.75 -10.03 4.13
C ASP A 78 8.07 -9.79 2.66
N PHE A 79 8.48 -8.58 2.31
CA PHE A 79 8.82 -8.19 0.94
C PHE A 79 10.22 -8.64 0.48
N VAL A 80 11.04 -9.17 1.39
CA VAL A 80 12.44 -9.49 1.06
C VAL A 80 12.58 -10.41 -0.16
N PRO A 81 11.83 -11.53 -0.26
CA PRO A 81 11.94 -12.37 -1.46
C PRO A 81 11.54 -11.64 -2.74
N THR A 82 10.55 -10.76 -2.68
CA THR A 82 10.12 -9.98 -3.84
C THR A 82 11.21 -9.02 -4.28
N VAL A 83 11.85 -8.34 -3.33
CA VAL A 83 12.94 -7.42 -3.63
C VAL A 83 14.13 -8.16 -4.23
N GLU A 84 14.45 -9.35 -3.71
CA GLU A 84 15.56 -10.15 -4.23
C GLU A 84 15.30 -10.62 -5.66
N PHE A 85 14.05 -10.89 -5.99
CA PHE A 85 13.65 -11.26 -7.34
C PHE A 85 13.64 -10.06 -8.28
N LEU A 86 13.09 -8.95 -7.83
CA LEU A 86 12.82 -7.78 -8.65
C LEU A 86 14.06 -6.90 -8.87
N HIS A 87 14.92 -6.80 -7.87
CA HIS A 87 16.09 -5.90 -7.86
C HIS A 87 15.68 -4.44 -8.15
N PRO A 88 14.82 -3.85 -7.31
CA PRO A 88 14.38 -2.47 -7.57
C PRO A 88 15.51 -1.47 -7.32
N ASP A 89 15.42 -0.33 -7.99
CA ASP A 89 16.36 0.77 -7.79
C ASP A 89 15.93 1.68 -6.64
N VAL A 90 14.62 1.80 -6.41
CA VAL A 90 14.04 2.71 -5.42
C VAL A 90 12.98 1.96 -4.61
N PHE A 91 12.98 2.18 -3.31
CA PHE A 91 11.96 1.67 -2.39
C PHE A 91 11.27 2.88 -1.77
N VAL A 92 9.98 3.03 -2.02
CA VAL A 92 9.21 4.19 -1.56
C VAL A 92 8.26 3.76 -0.43
N VAL A 93 8.24 4.54 0.63
CA VAL A 93 7.31 4.32 1.74
C VAL A 93 6.64 5.64 2.11
N ASN A 94 5.46 5.56 2.74
CA ASN A 94 4.90 6.72 3.43
C ASN A 94 5.61 6.87 4.78
N GLU A 95 5.56 8.06 5.36
CA GLU A 95 6.20 8.35 6.64
C GLU A 95 5.73 7.41 7.75
N ASP A 96 4.45 7.01 7.74
CA ASP A 96 3.91 6.10 8.75
C ASP A 96 4.31 4.65 8.52
N GLY A 97 4.84 4.33 7.34
CA GLY A 97 5.37 3.00 7.04
C GLY A 97 6.89 2.92 7.05
N SER A 98 7.56 4.02 7.38
CA SER A 98 9.01 4.06 7.41
C SER A 98 9.56 3.43 8.69
N SER A 99 10.72 2.79 8.59
CA SER A 99 11.41 2.25 9.75
C SER A 99 12.90 2.18 9.49
N ASP A 100 13.69 2.17 10.57
CA ASP A 100 15.14 2.04 10.47
C ASP A 100 15.55 0.70 9.87
N THR A 101 14.78 -0.36 10.16
CA THR A 101 15.05 -1.69 9.62
C THR A 101 14.97 -1.69 8.10
N LYS A 102 13.91 -1.06 7.57
CA LYS A 102 13.74 -0.94 6.12
C LYS A 102 14.84 -0.09 5.49
N ARG A 103 15.19 1.01 6.17
CA ARG A 103 16.25 1.90 5.68
C ARG A 103 17.58 1.17 5.59
N LYS A 104 17.94 0.42 6.63
CA LYS A 104 19.19 -0.35 6.64
C LYS A 104 19.18 -1.43 5.56
N PHE A 105 18.06 -2.11 5.40
CA PHE A 105 17.92 -3.11 4.34
C PHE A 105 18.20 -2.51 2.98
N CYS A 106 17.64 -1.35 2.69
CA CYS A 106 17.87 -0.67 1.43
C CYS A 106 19.32 -0.25 1.25
N GLU A 107 19.95 0.27 2.31
CA GLU A 107 21.37 0.64 2.25
C GLU A 107 22.24 -0.56 1.93
N GLU A 108 21.95 -1.70 2.54
CA GLU A 108 22.74 -2.92 2.33
C GLU A 108 22.58 -3.47 0.92
N HIS A 109 21.45 -3.17 0.28
CA HIS A 109 21.16 -3.68 -1.07
C HIS A 109 21.37 -2.64 -2.15
N GLY A 110 21.87 -1.45 -1.81
CA GLY A 110 22.11 -0.41 -2.79
C GLY A 110 20.83 0.18 -3.38
N ILE A 111 19.76 0.18 -2.61
CA ILE A 111 18.44 0.66 -3.03
C ILE A 111 18.20 2.04 -2.42
N GLU A 112 17.77 2.99 -3.24
CA GLU A 112 17.42 4.33 -2.74
C GLU A 112 16.13 4.25 -1.93
N TYR A 113 16.16 4.75 -0.70
CA TYR A 113 15.00 4.72 0.21
C TYR A 113 14.35 6.10 0.23
N VAL A 114 13.09 6.17 -0.22
CA VAL A 114 12.36 7.43 -0.33
C VAL A 114 11.17 7.40 0.63
N VAL A 115 11.06 8.43 1.46
CA VAL A 115 9.94 8.57 2.39
C VAL A 115 9.08 9.73 1.92
N LEU A 116 7.79 9.45 1.68
CA LEU A 116 6.83 10.47 1.24
C LEU A 116 5.93 10.87 2.39
N GLU A 117 5.53 12.13 2.39
CA GLU A 117 4.50 12.58 3.32
C GLU A 117 3.14 12.11 2.80
N ARG A 118 2.28 11.71 3.73
CA ARG A 118 0.95 11.21 3.39
C ARG A 118 0.03 12.37 3.08
N THR A 119 -0.26 12.55 1.79
CA THR A 119 -1.14 13.62 1.32
C THR A 119 -2.23 13.05 0.43
N PRO A 120 -3.47 13.58 0.53
CA PRO A 120 -4.53 13.15 -0.38
C PRO A 120 -4.31 13.75 -1.77
N ALA A 121 -4.94 13.14 -2.78
CA ALA A 121 -4.96 13.73 -4.11
C ALA A 121 -5.70 15.07 -4.05
N GLU A 122 -5.33 15.97 -4.95
CA GLU A 122 -5.92 17.29 -5.01
C GLU A 122 -7.44 17.23 -5.12
N GLY A 123 -8.14 17.94 -4.23
CA GLY A 123 -9.59 17.97 -4.23
C GLY A 123 -10.26 16.78 -3.52
N LEU A 124 -9.49 15.85 -3.00
CA LEU A 124 -10.05 14.67 -2.34
C LEU A 124 -9.80 14.71 -0.84
N THR A 125 -10.67 14.04 -0.11
CA THR A 125 -10.58 13.94 1.34
C THR A 125 -9.52 12.91 1.74
N ALA A 126 -8.74 13.21 2.76
CA ALA A 126 -7.79 12.25 3.31
C ALA A 126 -8.54 11.05 3.89
N ARG A 127 -8.07 9.85 3.59
CA ARG A 127 -8.68 8.59 4.05
C ARG A 127 -7.65 7.73 4.75
N SER A 128 -8.13 6.85 5.62
CA SER A 128 -7.31 5.77 6.15
C SER A 128 -8.14 4.50 6.21
N SER A 129 -7.47 3.36 6.04
CA SER A 129 -8.16 2.07 6.12
C SER A 129 -8.76 1.84 7.49
N THR A 130 -8.08 2.32 8.56
CA THR A 130 -8.60 2.21 9.92
C THR A 130 -9.92 2.96 10.07
N ASP A 131 -10.01 4.18 9.56
CA ASP A 131 -11.24 4.97 9.63
C ASP A 131 -12.37 4.30 8.85
N ILE A 132 -12.06 3.73 7.70
CA ILE A 132 -13.05 3.02 6.90
C ILE A 132 -13.57 1.79 7.65
N LYS A 133 -12.68 1.01 8.26
CA LYS A 133 -13.04 -0.17 9.04
C LYS A 133 -13.93 0.16 10.22
N ASN A 134 -13.66 1.29 10.86
CA ASN A 134 -14.39 1.70 12.06
C ASN A 134 -15.67 2.48 11.73
N GLY A 135 -15.94 2.70 10.45
CA GLY A 135 -17.11 3.46 10.04
C GLY A 135 -16.99 4.95 10.27
N THR A 136 -15.78 5.44 10.63
CA THR A 136 -15.56 6.87 10.79
C THR A 136 -15.11 7.45 9.46
N CYS A 137 -15.57 8.65 9.16
CA CYS A 137 -15.32 9.26 7.88
C CYS A 137 -15.12 10.75 8.08
N ALA A 138 -14.25 11.36 7.28
CA ALA A 138 -14.01 12.79 7.35
C ALA A 138 -15.20 13.60 6.87
N LEU A 139 -16.11 12.99 6.09
CA LEU A 139 -17.30 13.66 5.61
C LEU A 139 -18.39 13.65 6.65
N PRO A 140 -19.19 14.70 6.75
CA PRO A 140 -20.38 14.66 7.58
C PRO A 140 -21.31 13.57 7.09
N THR A 141 -21.85 12.85 8.05
CA THR A 141 -22.83 11.86 7.66
C THR A 141 -24.13 12.53 7.39
N ARG A 142 -24.64 12.25 6.50
CA ARG A 142 -25.89 12.65 6.16
C ARG A 142 -26.61 11.59 5.49
N LEU A 143 -26.00 11.38 5.78
CA LEU A 143 -26.12 10.57 5.43
C LEU A 143 -26.68 9.63 5.50
N ASP A 144 -26.82 9.89 5.86
CA ASP A 144 -27.17 9.18 5.85
C ASP A 144 -28.07 8.94 5.78
N LEU A 145 -28.55 9.38 5.64
CA LEU A 145 -29.25 9.32 5.44
C LEU A 145 -30.03 8.68 5.05
N ALA A 146 -30.25 8.81 5.02
CA ALA A 146 -30.79 8.29 4.61
C ALA A 146 -31.01 7.45 4.11
N GLY A 147 -30.93 7.35 4.07
CA GLY A 147 -30.78 6.69 3.59
C GLY A 147 -30.63 6.15 2.94
N THR A 148 -30.33 6.21 2.67
CA THR A 148 -29.97 5.83 1.98
C THR A 148 -29.35 5.27 1.31
N TRP A 149 -28.95 5.42 1.06
CA TRP A 149 -28.14 4.97 0.40
C TRP A 149 -27.66 3.91 0.27
N ILE A 150 -27.88 3.79 0.46
CA ILE A 150 -27.41 3.12 0.33
C ILE A 150 -27.28 2.51 -0.03
N ASP A 151 -27.28 2.49 -0.25
CA ASP A 151 -27.20 1.99 -0.84
C ASP A 151 -26.93 1.63 -1.25
#